data_bb9a6c62462adb13711fdd9101b69912
#
_entry.id   bb9a6c62462adb13711fdd9101b69912
#
_cell.length_a   1.000
_cell.length_b   1.000
_cell.length_c   1.000
_cell.angle_alpha   90.00
_cell.angle_beta   90.00
_cell.angle_gamma   90.00
#
_symmetry.space_group_name_H-M   'P 1'
#
loop_
_entity.id
_entity.type
_entity.pdbx_description
1 polymer ?
#
loop_
_entity_poly.entity_id
_entity_poly.type
_entity_poly.pdbx_seq_one_letter_code
_entity_poly.pdbx_strand_id
1 'polypeptide(L)'
;MRTLFITHHYLSSPGGGTFASRAYINAFAELSDEMTLLYPVKEGEGLFEGIHPKIQCCPVTYNISKWQKALNIFRGKVHRYEDVAQDFLASGKFDIVVFDNSKTSFRQIDAAHRYGLKAVVIHHNYEYEYVRDNSPAIIRPIDLFWIKRVEREAVQKADLNLVLSRQDMLLLSKAFTNGRTDNFALLGVFEYASHQPQTLNQTSAKANHFIITGNLSAVQTRQSLLPWLNTYFPILKEVVPEAHLTIAGKNPDNTLTQLCKERGIELIPSPVSMAPYLQKAACYICPVDLGGGVKLRVMDGLKNGLPVIAHKVSARGYDQFVEQGCLLPYSDPQSFRQALEQYKHLALKRNDILHTYQRLFTFQAGVDNLRNILAAIQP
;
A
#
# COMPACT_ATOMS: atom_id res chain seq x y z
N MET A 1 -14.58 10.68 -20.22
CA MET A 1 -15.09 9.96 -19.02
C MET A 1 -15.16 10.91 -17.83
N ARG A 2 -16.33 11.10 -17.24
CA ARG A 2 -16.56 11.92 -16.05
C ARG A 2 -16.57 11.02 -14.83
N THR A 3 -15.67 11.25 -13.89
CA THR A 3 -15.39 10.34 -12.78
C THR A 3 -15.78 10.94 -11.43
N LEU A 4 -16.54 10.19 -10.64
CA LEU A 4 -16.70 10.42 -9.21
C LEU A 4 -15.76 9.49 -8.45
N PHE A 5 -14.81 10.03 -7.67
CA PHE A 5 -13.89 9.25 -6.85
C PHE A 5 -14.21 9.45 -5.36
N ILE A 6 -14.45 8.37 -4.64
CA ILE A 6 -14.86 8.39 -3.23
C ILE A 6 -13.82 7.65 -2.40
N THR A 7 -13.13 8.35 -1.49
CA THR A 7 -12.16 7.73 -0.57
C THR A 7 -12.55 7.95 0.89
N HIS A 8 -12.18 7.01 1.75
CA HIS A 8 -12.32 7.16 3.20
C HIS A 8 -11.01 7.60 3.88
N HIS A 9 -9.93 7.71 3.12
CA HIS A 9 -8.62 8.09 3.62
C HIS A 9 -8.53 9.60 3.87
N TYR A 10 -7.98 9.98 5.01
CA TYR A 10 -7.53 11.35 5.25
C TYR A 10 -6.26 11.60 4.44
N LEU A 11 -6.39 12.33 3.35
CA LEU A 11 -5.34 12.45 2.33
C LEU A 11 -4.10 13.23 2.79
N SER A 12 -4.18 13.99 3.88
CA SER A 12 -3.05 14.63 4.56
C SER A 12 -2.23 13.66 5.43
N SER A 13 -2.81 12.53 5.83
CA SER A 13 -2.17 11.60 6.77
C SER A 13 -1.02 10.81 6.12
N PRO A 14 0.08 10.56 6.84
CA PRO A 14 1.16 9.71 6.37
C PRO A 14 0.79 8.23 6.59
N GLY A 15 0.54 7.50 5.54
CA GLY A 15 0.24 6.06 5.62
C GLY A 15 0.30 5.38 4.27
N GLY A 16 0.62 4.08 4.24
CA GLY A 16 0.74 3.33 2.99
C GLY A 16 -0.56 3.37 2.17
N GLY A 17 -1.71 3.14 2.80
CA GLY A 17 -3.02 3.24 2.13
C GLY A 17 -3.27 4.64 1.56
N THR A 18 -2.94 5.70 2.31
CA THR A 18 -3.10 7.08 1.85
C THR A 18 -2.18 7.39 0.65
N PHE A 19 -0.94 6.90 0.66
CA PHE A 19 -0.03 7.06 -0.48
C PHE A 19 -0.56 6.38 -1.73
N ALA A 20 -1.08 5.16 -1.61
CA ALA A 20 -1.70 4.44 -2.71
C ALA A 20 -2.94 5.20 -3.23
N SER A 21 -3.82 5.67 -2.33
CA SER A 21 -4.99 6.47 -2.73
C SER A 21 -4.61 7.73 -3.50
N ARG A 22 -3.55 8.46 -3.07
CA ARG A 22 -3.06 9.66 -3.81
C ARG A 22 -2.64 9.29 -5.24
N ALA A 23 -1.95 8.16 -5.41
CA ALA A 23 -1.54 7.67 -6.72
C ALA A 23 -2.76 7.36 -7.60
N TYR A 24 -3.75 6.65 -7.07
CA TYR A 24 -4.96 6.29 -7.81
C TYR A 24 -5.82 7.53 -8.14
N ILE A 25 -5.99 8.45 -7.19
CA ILE A 25 -6.69 9.72 -7.41
C ILE A 25 -6.08 10.47 -8.59
N ASN A 26 -4.75 10.67 -8.59
CA ASN A 26 -4.08 11.38 -9.69
C ASN A 26 -4.14 10.60 -11.01
N ALA A 27 -4.01 9.27 -10.99
CA ALA A 27 -4.08 8.44 -12.19
C ALA A 27 -5.49 8.45 -12.83
N PHE A 28 -6.55 8.37 -12.02
CA PHE A 28 -7.91 8.52 -12.53
C PHE A 28 -8.18 9.92 -13.06
N ALA A 29 -7.65 10.96 -12.42
CA ALA A 29 -7.78 12.34 -12.90
C ALA A 29 -7.06 12.55 -14.25
N GLU A 30 -5.88 11.94 -14.45
CA GLU A 30 -5.16 11.97 -15.73
C GLU A 30 -6.00 11.39 -16.89
N LEU A 31 -6.76 10.32 -16.60
CA LEU A 31 -7.59 9.60 -17.58
C LEU A 31 -9.02 10.13 -17.72
N SER A 32 -9.42 11.08 -16.88
CA SER A 32 -10.77 11.67 -16.88
C SER A 32 -10.79 13.01 -17.61
N ASP A 33 -11.92 13.32 -18.24
CA ASP A 33 -12.21 14.67 -18.75
C ASP A 33 -12.48 15.62 -17.58
N GLU A 34 -13.31 15.14 -16.64
CA GLU A 34 -13.65 15.79 -15.39
C GLU A 34 -13.63 14.78 -14.25
N MET A 35 -13.16 15.19 -13.09
CA MET A 35 -13.16 14.35 -11.89
C MET A 35 -13.58 15.12 -10.65
N THR A 36 -14.54 14.57 -9.92
CA THR A 36 -14.93 15.02 -8.58
C THR A 36 -14.39 14.06 -7.53
N LEU A 37 -13.68 14.59 -6.54
CA LEU A 37 -13.11 13.83 -5.42
C LEU A 37 -13.89 14.10 -4.14
N LEU A 38 -14.56 13.08 -3.61
CA LEU A 38 -15.22 13.11 -2.31
C LEU A 38 -14.32 12.45 -1.26
N TYR A 39 -13.91 13.21 -0.24
CA TYR A 39 -12.92 12.77 0.74
C TYR A 39 -13.14 13.38 2.11
N PRO A 40 -12.76 12.69 3.21
CA PRO A 40 -12.87 13.24 4.56
C PRO A 40 -11.74 14.21 4.86
N VAL A 41 -12.05 15.29 5.55
CA VAL A 41 -11.08 16.24 6.11
C VAL A 41 -11.30 16.40 7.61
N LYS A 42 -10.21 16.70 8.32
CA LYS A 42 -10.28 17.23 9.67
C LYS A 42 -10.18 18.77 9.59
N GLU A 43 -10.79 19.41 10.56
CA GLU A 43 -10.75 20.86 10.64
C GLU A 43 -9.32 21.39 10.65
N GLY A 44 -9.01 22.31 9.73
CA GLY A 44 -7.67 22.89 9.57
C GLY A 44 -6.66 22.05 8.76
N GLU A 45 -7.03 20.85 8.25
CA GLU A 45 -6.16 20.07 7.37
C GLU A 45 -6.40 20.41 5.89
N GLY A 46 -5.29 20.61 5.15
CA GLY A 46 -5.30 20.79 3.70
C GLY A 46 -5.27 19.45 2.93
N LEU A 47 -5.25 19.58 1.61
CA LEU A 47 -4.98 18.46 0.71
C LEU A 47 -3.48 18.11 0.69
N PHE A 48 -3.16 16.97 0.08
CA PHE A 48 -1.76 16.59 -0.17
C PHE A 48 -1.16 17.45 -1.29
N GLU A 49 0.14 17.66 -1.22
CA GLU A 49 0.90 18.31 -2.28
C GLU A 49 0.95 17.43 -3.53
N GLY A 50 0.84 18.06 -4.72
CA GLY A 50 0.86 17.34 -6.00
C GLY A 50 -0.47 16.71 -6.41
N ILE A 51 -1.60 17.22 -5.90
CA ILE A 51 -2.93 16.86 -6.42
C ILE A 51 -3.10 17.34 -7.86
N HIS A 52 -3.72 16.49 -8.68
CA HIS A 52 -3.92 16.80 -10.10
C HIS A 52 -4.89 18.00 -10.28
N PRO A 53 -4.57 19.00 -11.14
CA PRO A 53 -5.33 20.26 -11.25
C PRO A 53 -6.77 20.11 -11.78
N LYS A 54 -7.07 19.03 -12.50
CA LYS A 54 -8.44 18.74 -13.01
C LYS A 54 -9.42 18.33 -11.92
N ILE A 55 -8.97 18.06 -10.68
CA ILE A 55 -9.82 17.51 -9.64
C ILE A 55 -10.67 18.59 -8.99
N GLN A 56 -11.99 18.44 -9.07
CA GLN A 56 -12.92 19.19 -8.24
C GLN A 56 -12.99 18.54 -6.87
N CYS A 57 -12.41 19.20 -5.87
CA CYS A 57 -12.34 18.71 -4.50
C CYS A 57 -13.62 19.00 -3.72
N CYS A 58 -14.26 17.97 -3.19
CA CYS A 58 -15.44 18.04 -2.33
C CYS A 58 -15.11 17.46 -0.94
N PRO A 59 -14.58 18.29 -0.02
CA PRO A 59 -14.25 17.84 1.33
C PRO A 59 -15.50 17.61 2.15
N VAL A 60 -15.51 16.54 2.95
CA VAL A 60 -16.57 16.22 3.91
C VAL A 60 -16.00 16.27 5.31
N THR A 61 -16.49 17.21 6.11
CA THR A 61 -16.21 17.25 7.55
C THR A 61 -17.15 16.29 8.26
N TYR A 62 -16.59 15.44 9.12
CA TYR A 62 -17.35 14.43 9.80
C TYR A 62 -17.05 14.40 11.29
N ASN A 63 -17.87 15.11 12.05
CA ASN A 63 -17.82 15.11 13.52
C ASN A 63 -18.96 14.24 14.07
N ILE A 64 -18.67 12.99 14.44
CA ILE A 64 -19.62 12.18 15.19
C ILE A 64 -19.09 11.81 16.57
N SER A 65 -20.00 11.79 17.52
CA SER A 65 -19.70 11.35 18.88
C SER A 65 -19.34 9.86 18.93
N LYS A 66 -18.66 9.42 20.00
CA LYS A 66 -18.35 7.99 20.21
C LYS A 66 -19.62 7.13 20.22
N TRP A 67 -20.73 7.63 20.75
CA TRP A 67 -22.02 6.98 20.79
C TRP A 67 -22.63 6.79 19.38
N GLN A 68 -22.55 7.80 18.54
CA GLN A 68 -22.99 7.69 17.15
C GLN A 68 -22.15 6.70 16.35
N LYS A 69 -20.83 6.61 16.65
CA LYS A 69 -19.97 5.56 16.05
C LYS A 69 -20.46 4.16 16.41
N ALA A 70 -20.74 3.92 17.69
CA ALA A 70 -21.26 2.63 18.16
C ALA A 70 -22.61 2.31 17.50
N LEU A 71 -23.52 3.28 17.48
CA LEU A 71 -24.83 3.14 16.85
C LEU A 71 -24.73 2.85 15.35
N ASN A 72 -23.80 3.49 14.64
CA ASN A 72 -23.56 3.27 13.22
C ASN A 72 -23.03 1.85 12.94
N ILE A 73 -22.16 1.31 13.80
CA ILE A 73 -21.71 -0.09 13.72
C ILE A 73 -22.91 -1.03 13.83
N PHE A 74 -23.79 -0.84 14.81
CA PHE A 74 -25.00 -1.65 14.95
C PHE A 74 -25.95 -1.52 13.74
N ARG A 75 -26.08 -0.33 13.17
CA ARG A 75 -26.90 -0.06 11.97
C ARG A 75 -26.21 -0.50 10.67
N GLY A 76 -24.99 -1.00 10.72
CA GLY A 76 -24.19 -1.38 9.54
C GLY A 76 -23.80 -0.19 8.67
N LYS A 77 -23.80 1.02 9.21
CA LYS A 77 -23.22 2.19 8.53
C LYS A 77 -21.69 2.13 8.66
N VAL A 78 -21.06 1.49 7.70
CA VAL A 78 -19.58 1.38 7.64
C VAL A 78 -18.93 2.61 7.03
N HIS A 79 -19.68 3.36 6.24
CA HIS A 79 -19.22 4.55 5.54
C HIS A 79 -19.68 5.84 6.27
N ARG A 80 -18.75 6.80 6.44
CA ARG A 80 -18.99 7.99 7.28
C ARG A 80 -19.91 9.03 6.64
N TYR A 81 -19.96 9.10 5.31
CA TYR A 81 -20.70 10.09 4.53
C TYR A 81 -21.51 9.44 3.38
N GLU A 82 -22.13 8.30 3.70
CA GLU A 82 -22.97 7.54 2.79
C GLU A 82 -24.07 8.39 2.16
N ASP A 83 -24.72 9.24 2.99
CA ASP A 83 -25.82 10.09 2.54
C ASP A 83 -25.30 11.14 1.51
N VAL A 84 -24.15 11.79 1.78
CA VAL A 84 -23.54 12.74 0.85
C VAL A 84 -23.14 12.07 -0.47
N ALA A 85 -22.60 10.86 -0.41
CA ALA A 85 -22.21 10.10 -1.59
C ALA A 85 -23.43 9.81 -2.49
N GLN A 86 -24.61 9.52 -1.91
CA GLN A 86 -25.84 9.28 -2.65
C GLN A 86 -26.31 10.49 -3.46
N ASP A 87 -26.18 11.70 -2.91
CA ASP A 87 -26.53 12.94 -3.61
C ASP A 87 -25.65 13.13 -4.85
N PHE A 88 -24.36 12.81 -4.76
CA PHE A 88 -23.46 12.86 -5.92
C PHE A 88 -23.81 11.79 -6.97
N LEU A 89 -24.09 10.56 -6.56
CA LEU A 89 -24.50 9.49 -7.47
C LEU A 89 -25.79 9.85 -8.22
N ALA A 90 -26.76 10.46 -7.54
CA ALA A 90 -28.05 10.87 -8.12
C ALA A 90 -27.94 12.08 -9.07
N SER A 91 -26.83 12.79 -9.09
CA SER A 91 -26.68 14.03 -9.85
C SER A 91 -26.70 13.87 -11.38
N GLY A 92 -26.51 12.65 -11.91
CA GLY A 92 -26.45 12.37 -13.35
C GLY A 92 -25.23 12.93 -14.09
N LYS A 93 -24.23 13.42 -13.32
CA LYS A 93 -23.05 14.11 -13.88
C LYS A 93 -21.88 13.20 -14.24
N PHE A 94 -21.91 11.93 -13.82
CA PHE A 94 -20.79 11.01 -13.91
C PHE A 94 -21.10 9.83 -14.82
N ASP A 95 -20.05 9.24 -15.38
CA ASP A 95 -20.11 8.02 -16.19
C ASP A 95 -19.63 6.80 -15.35
N ILE A 96 -18.71 7.05 -14.41
CA ILE A 96 -18.10 6.05 -13.55
C ILE A 96 -18.00 6.56 -12.11
N VAL A 97 -18.18 5.67 -11.15
CA VAL A 97 -17.83 5.89 -9.75
C VAL A 97 -16.71 4.95 -9.32
N VAL A 98 -15.69 5.50 -8.69
CA VAL A 98 -14.56 4.76 -8.12
C VAL A 98 -14.66 4.81 -6.60
N PHE A 99 -14.81 3.65 -6.01
CA PHE A 99 -14.82 3.45 -4.56
C PHE A 99 -13.43 3.02 -4.09
N ASP A 100 -12.74 3.90 -3.42
CA ASP A 100 -11.42 3.64 -2.86
C ASP A 100 -11.53 2.93 -1.51
N ASN A 101 -11.54 1.62 -1.55
CA ASN A 101 -11.83 0.64 -0.53
C ASN A 101 -13.30 0.14 -0.53
N SER A 102 -13.48 -1.15 -0.27
CA SER A 102 -14.80 -1.80 -0.20
C SER A 102 -15.78 -1.15 0.80
N LYS A 103 -15.27 -0.52 1.87
CA LYS A 103 -16.09 0.19 2.85
C LYS A 103 -16.85 1.37 2.24
N THR A 104 -16.24 2.06 1.27
CA THR A 104 -16.89 3.20 0.61
C THR A 104 -17.96 2.77 -0.40
N SER A 105 -17.90 1.54 -0.90
CA SER A 105 -18.84 1.00 -1.88
C SER A 105 -20.08 0.36 -1.26
N PHE A 106 -20.04 0.06 0.04
CA PHE A 106 -21.11 -0.68 0.71
C PHE A 106 -22.45 0.05 0.61
N ARG A 107 -23.47 -0.64 0.05
CA ARG A 107 -24.80 -0.11 -0.27
C ARG A 107 -24.84 1.01 -1.33
N GLN A 108 -23.70 1.39 -1.90
CA GLN A 108 -23.60 2.46 -2.89
C GLN A 108 -23.60 1.92 -4.32
N ILE A 109 -23.15 0.67 -4.55
CA ILE A 109 -23.05 0.10 -5.89
C ILE A 109 -24.42 -0.03 -6.54
N ASP A 110 -25.43 -0.53 -5.81
CA ASP A 110 -26.80 -0.63 -6.35
C ASP A 110 -27.39 0.75 -6.68
N ALA A 111 -27.02 1.79 -5.91
CA ALA A 111 -27.41 3.16 -6.21
C ALA A 111 -26.70 3.66 -7.48
N ALA A 112 -25.41 3.42 -7.62
CA ALA A 112 -24.63 3.78 -8.80
C ALA A 112 -25.24 3.15 -10.07
N HIS A 113 -25.55 1.87 -10.05
CA HIS A 113 -26.17 1.15 -11.17
C HIS A 113 -27.57 1.69 -11.53
N ARG A 114 -28.39 2.06 -10.53
CA ARG A 114 -29.71 2.69 -10.78
C ARG A 114 -29.60 4.00 -11.53
N TYR A 115 -28.50 4.74 -11.35
CA TYR A 115 -28.22 5.99 -12.06
C TYR A 115 -27.36 5.79 -13.31
N GLY A 116 -27.13 4.55 -13.74
CA GLY A 116 -26.41 4.21 -14.97
C GLY A 116 -24.88 4.36 -14.88
N LEU A 117 -24.32 4.49 -13.67
CA LEU A 117 -22.86 4.60 -13.49
C LEU A 117 -22.22 3.20 -13.46
N LYS A 118 -21.05 3.07 -14.05
CA LYS A 118 -20.18 1.93 -13.82
C LYS A 118 -19.51 2.05 -12.45
N ALA A 119 -19.50 0.96 -11.68
CA ALA A 119 -18.94 0.91 -10.34
C ALA A 119 -17.59 0.19 -10.32
N VAL A 120 -16.53 0.90 -9.98
CA VAL A 120 -15.18 0.36 -9.79
C VAL A 120 -14.82 0.38 -8.32
N VAL A 121 -14.31 -0.73 -7.78
CA VAL A 121 -13.86 -0.82 -6.39
C VAL A 121 -12.36 -1.11 -6.35
N ILE A 122 -11.60 -0.31 -5.60
CA ILE A 122 -10.17 -0.54 -5.34
C ILE A 122 -10.03 -1.25 -4.00
N HIS A 123 -9.48 -2.46 -4.01
CA HIS A 123 -9.19 -3.23 -2.82
C HIS A 123 -7.73 -3.06 -2.43
N HIS A 124 -7.45 -2.31 -1.35
CA HIS A 124 -6.09 -2.08 -0.86
C HIS A 124 -5.46 -3.34 -0.26
N ASN A 125 -6.28 -4.25 0.21
CA ASN A 125 -5.93 -5.56 0.77
C ASN A 125 -7.18 -6.43 0.87
N TYR A 126 -7.02 -7.68 1.29
CA TYR A 126 -8.13 -8.46 1.81
C TYR A 126 -8.45 -7.97 3.24
N GLU A 127 -9.46 -7.10 3.35
CA GLU A 127 -9.82 -6.41 4.59
C GLU A 127 -10.19 -7.36 5.73
N TYR A 128 -10.73 -8.54 5.42
CA TYR A 128 -11.01 -9.55 6.44
C TYR A 128 -9.75 -9.97 7.21
N GLU A 129 -8.61 -10.21 6.53
CA GLU A 129 -7.34 -10.49 7.20
C GLU A 129 -6.89 -9.30 8.04
N TYR A 130 -6.97 -8.10 7.48
CA TYR A 130 -6.58 -6.89 8.19
C TYR A 130 -7.39 -6.69 9.49
N VAL A 131 -8.71 -6.86 9.43
CA VAL A 131 -9.61 -6.73 10.59
C VAL A 131 -9.33 -7.84 11.61
N ARG A 132 -9.16 -9.08 11.16
CA ARG A 132 -8.81 -10.21 12.04
C ARG A 132 -7.57 -9.92 12.88
N ASP A 133 -6.54 -9.34 12.26
CA ASP A 133 -5.23 -9.15 12.88
C ASP A 133 -5.13 -7.84 13.69
N ASN A 134 -5.99 -6.84 13.42
CA ASN A 134 -5.87 -5.51 14.02
C ASN A 134 -7.05 -5.09 14.91
N SER A 135 -8.23 -5.73 14.80
CA SER A 135 -9.38 -5.38 15.65
C SER A 135 -9.20 -5.84 17.10
N PRO A 136 -9.61 -5.01 18.07
CA PRO A 136 -9.65 -5.40 19.48
C PRO A 136 -10.48 -6.69 19.68
N ALA A 137 -10.01 -7.60 20.53
CA ALA A 137 -10.60 -8.93 20.72
C ALA A 137 -12.11 -8.89 21.02
N ILE A 138 -12.56 -7.88 21.80
CA ILE A 138 -13.96 -7.73 22.24
C ILE A 138 -14.91 -7.45 21.07
N ILE A 139 -14.51 -6.60 20.12
CA ILE A 139 -15.37 -6.18 18.99
C ILE A 139 -15.07 -6.95 17.69
N ARG A 140 -13.96 -7.70 17.66
CA ARG A 140 -13.51 -8.45 16.48
C ARG A 140 -14.58 -9.33 15.81
N PRO A 141 -15.42 -10.09 16.53
CA PRO A 141 -16.46 -10.90 15.88
C PRO A 141 -17.46 -10.05 15.10
N ILE A 142 -17.83 -8.89 15.65
CA ILE A 142 -18.76 -7.94 14.99
C ILE A 142 -18.09 -7.31 13.77
N ASP A 143 -16.85 -6.85 13.92
CA ASP A 143 -16.09 -6.26 12.82
C ASP A 143 -15.89 -7.26 11.67
N LEU A 144 -15.56 -8.53 11.99
CA LEU A 144 -15.40 -9.59 10.99
C LEU A 144 -16.71 -9.92 10.27
N PHE A 145 -17.83 -9.92 10.99
CA PHE A 145 -19.15 -10.12 10.37
C PHE A 145 -19.45 -9.04 9.35
N TRP A 146 -19.25 -7.77 9.73
CA TRP A 146 -19.54 -6.64 8.84
C TRP A 146 -18.56 -6.57 7.68
N ILE A 147 -17.27 -6.71 7.91
CA ILE A 147 -16.29 -6.59 6.83
C ILE A 147 -16.46 -7.69 5.79
N LYS A 148 -16.78 -8.93 6.21
CA LYS A 148 -17.08 -10.02 5.29
C LYS A 148 -18.30 -9.72 4.39
N ARG A 149 -19.31 -9.06 4.95
CA ARG A 149 -20.50 -8.63 4.18
C ARG A 149 -20.16 -7.52 3.20
N VAL A 150 -19.40 -6.53 3.65
CA VAL A 150 -18.94 -5.38 2.86
C VAL A 150 -18.10 -5.83 1.67
N GLU A 151 -17.10 -6.68 1.89
CA GLU A 151 -16.25 -7.18 0.81
C GLU A 151 -16.99 -8.09 -0.15
N ARG A 152 -17.90 -8.94 0.36
CA ARG A 152 -18.75 -9.78 -0.50
C ARG A 152 -19.58 -8.91 -1.45
N GLU A 153 -20.23 -7.87 -0.93
CA GLU A 153 -21.06 -6.99 -1.74
C GLU A 153 -20.23 -6.28 -2.80
N ALA A 154 -19.08 -5.72 -2.42
CA ALA A 154 -18.15 -5.06 -3.33
C ALA A 154 -17.71 -6.00 -4.46
N VAL A 155 -17.17 -7.17 -4.10
CA VAL A 155 -16.65 -8.14 -5.08
C VAL A 155 -17.71 -8.67 -6.03
N GLN A 156 -18.92 -8.93 -5.54
CA GLN A 156 -19.97 -9.54 -6.34
C GLN A 156 -20.73 -8.55 -7.24
N LYS A 157 -20.80 -7.27 -6.83
CA LYS A 157 -21.63 -6.27 -7.52
C LYS A 157 -20.85 -5.28 -8.36
N ALA A 158 -19.56 -5.05 -8.07
CA ALA A 158 -18.75 -4.12 -8.85
C ALA A 158 -18.61 -4.58 -10.30
N ASP A 159 -18.67 -3.63 -11.24
CA ASP A 159 -18.32 -3.89 -12.64
C ASP A 159 -16.85 -4.25 -12.77
N LEU A 160 -15.98 -3.67 -11.91
CA LEU A 160 -14.56 -3.94 -11.88
C LEU A 160 -14.02 -3.86 -10.45
N ASN A 161 -13.28 -4.91 -10.05
CA ASN A 161 -12.52 -4.98 -8.82
C ASN A 161 -11.03 -4.79 -9.12
N LEU A 162 -10.46 -3.70 -8.68
CA LEU A 162 -9.04 -3.39 -8.80
C LEU A 162 -8.31 -3.86 -7.53
N VAL A 163 -7.31 -4.69 -7.69
CA VAL A 163 -6.51 -5.23 -6.57
C VAL A 163 -5.05 -4.84 -6.68
N LEU A 164 -4.36 -4.78 -5.54
CA LEU A 164 -2.97 -4.34 -5.47
C LEU A 164 -1.97 -5.50 -5.58
N SER A 165 -2.41 -6.73 -5.35
CA SER A 165 -1.57 -7.92 -5.47
C SER A 165 -2.35 -9.11 -6.01
N ARG A 166 -1.63 -10.05 -6.66
CA ARG A 166 -2.21 -11.34 -7.07
C ARG A 166 -2.72 -12.13 -5.87
N GLN A 167 -2.05 -12.02 -4.73
CA GLN A 167 -2.47 -12.70 -3.51
C GLN A 167 -3.83 -12.20 -3.02
N ASP A 168 -4.07 -10.87 -3.00
CA ASP A 168 -5.36 -10.32 -2.61
C ASP A 168 -6.46 -10.73 -3.60
N MET A 169 -6.17 -10.76 -4.92
CA MET A 169 -7.10 -11.28 -5.94
C MET A 169 -7.52 -12.72 -5.64
N LEU A 170 -6.56 -13.59 -5.35
CA LEU A 170 -6.83 -15.01 -5.05
C LEU A 170 -7.65 -15.16 -3.76
N LEU A 171 -7.34 -14.39 -2.71
CA LEU A 171 -8.07 -14.44 -1.44
C LEU A 171 -9.52 -13.95 -1.61
N LEU A 172 -9.72 -12.80 -2.26
CA LEU A 172 -11.05 -12.22 -2.50
C LEU A 172 -11.90 -13.11 -3.43
N SER A 173 -11.32 -13.60 -4.53
CA SER A 173 -12.05 -14.46 -5.46
C SER A 173 -12.43 -15.79 -4.84
N LYS A 174 -11.52 -16.42 -4.10
CA LYS A 174 -11.81 -17.66 -3.37
C LYS A 174 -12.91 -17.46 -2.31
N ALA A 175 -12.87 -16.33 -1.60
CA ALA A 175 -13.83 -16.06 -0.52
C ALA A 175 -15.25 -15.72 -1.03
N PHE A 176 -15.39 -15.09 -2.22
CA PHE A 176 -16.64 -14.45 -2.60
C PHE A 176 -17.18 -14.81 -4.00
N THR A 177 -16.35 -15.39 -4.90
CA THR A 177 -16.73 -15.73 -6.28
C THR A 177 -16.41 -17.18 -6.68
N ASN A 178 -16.10 -18.05 -5.71
CA ASN A 178 -15.67 -19.44 -5.98
C ASN A 178 -14.43 -19.51 -6.91
N GLY A 179 -13.52 -18.55 -6.78
CA GLY A 179 -12.29 -18.48 -7.56
C GLY A 179 -12.41 -17.82 -8.94
N ARG A 180 -13.61 -17.34 -9.35
CA ARG A 180 -13.75 -16.58 -10.60
C ARG A 180 -13.16 -15.18 -10.45
N THR A 181 -12.48 -14.72 -11.48
CA THR A 181 -11.76 -13.43 -11.51
C THR A 181 -12.14 -12.56 -12.71
N ASP A 182 -13.26 -12.83 -13.36
CA ASP A 182 -13.67 -12.18 -14.61
C ASP A 182 -13.84 -10.66 -14.49
N ASN A 183 -14.22 -10.18 -13.30
CA ASN A 183 -14.36 -8.77 -12.96
C ASN A 183 -13.21 -8.24 -12.09
N PHE A 184 -12.04 -8.90 -12.10
CA PHE A 184 -10.84 -8.44 -11.39
C PHE A 184 -9.76 -7.97 -12.36
N ALA A 185 -9.02 -6.93 -11.95
CA ALA A 185 -7.78 -6.53 -12.61
C ALA A 185 -6.70 -6.16 -11.59
N LEU A 186 -5.45 -6.48 -11.92
CA LEU A 186 -4.30 -6.14 -11.10
C LEU A 186 -3.87 -4.70 -11.41
N LEU A 187 -4.23 -3.76 -10.52
CA LEU A 187 -3.78 -2.37 -10.59
C LEU A 187 -2.35 -2.23 -10.09
N GLY A 188 -2.02 -2.92 -8.99
CA GLY A 188 -0.73 -2.78 -8.33
C GLY A 188 -0.59 -1.48 -7.54
N VAL A 189 0.65 -1.20 -7.12
CA VAL A 189 1.04 0.06 -6.46
C VAL A 189 2.03 0.80 -7.34
N PHE A 190 1.99 2.14 -7.30
CA PHE A 190 2.91 2.99 -8.06
C PHE A 190 3.06 4.37 -7.40
N GLU A 191 4.00 5.18 -7.86
CA GLU A 191 4.23 6.53 -7.36
C GLU A 191 3.03 7.43 -7.62
N TYR A 192 2.76 8.37 -6.70
CA TYR A 192 1.59 9.27 -6.82
C TYR A 192 1.81 10.51 -7.68
N ALA A 193 3.06 10.78 -8.09
CA ALA A 193 3.44 11.89 -8.94
C ALA A 193 4.66 11.52 -9.77
N SER A 194 4.79 12.19 -10.90
CA SER A 194 6.00 12.06 -11.74
C SER A 194 7.20 12.65 -11.02
N HIS A 195 8.21 11.84 -10.81
CA HIS A 195 9.51 12.25 -10.29
C HIS A 195 10.54 12.15 -11.39
N GLN A 196 11.58 12.99 -11.34
CA GLN A 196 12.71 12.81 -12.26
C GLN A 196 13.34 11.43 -12.01
N PRO A 197 13.71 10.70 -13.09
CA PRO A 197 14.40 9.41 -12.94
C PRO A 197 15.63 9.57 -12.05
N GLN A 198 15.74 8.74 -11.04
CA GLN A 198 16.96 8.72 -10.23
C GLN A 198 18.08 8.10 -11.06
N THR A 199 19.16 8.86 -11.24
CA THR A 199 20.42 8.30 -11.75
C THR A 199 21.20 7.68 -10.60
N LEU A 200 21.61 6.43 -10.76
CA LEU A 200 22.43 5.75 -9.77
C LEU A 200 23.83 6.38 -9.74
N ASN A 201 24.19 6.99 -8.64
CA ASN A 201 25.60 7.28 -8.35
C ASN A 201 26.28 5.96 -7.95
N GLN A 202 26.86 5.27 -8.92
CA GLN A 202 27.49 3.94 -8.74
C GLN A 202 28.65 3.93 -7.72
N THR A 203 29.20 5.09 -7.39
CA THR A 203 30.43 5.22 -6.57
C THR A 203 30.20 5.23 -5.06
N SER A 204 28.96 5.28 -4.57
CA SER A 204 28.67 5.48 -3.14
C SER A 204 28.25 4.25 -2.35
N ALA A 205 27.89 3.16 -3.02
CA ALA A 205 27.43 1.94 -2.32
C ALA A 205 28.61 1.24 -1.61
N LYS A 206 28.48 1.08 -0.31
CA LYS A 206 29.46 0.32 0.50
C LYS A 206 29.03 -1.15 0.49
N ALA A 207 29.95 -2.03 0.09
CA ALA A 207 29.73 -3.47 0.19
C ALA A 207 29.29 -3.86 1.62
N ASN A 208 28.38 -4.84 1.73
CA ASN A 208 27.88 -5.37 2.99
C ASN A 208 27.13 -4.35 3.88
N HIS A 209 26.66 -3.23 3.32
CA HIS A 209 25.86 -2.24 4.04
C HIS A 209 24.35 -2.50 3.80
N PHE A 210 23.65 -2.96 4.82
CA PHE A 210 22.23 -3.27 4.80
C PHE A 210 21.43 -2.13 5.40
N ILE A 211 20.22 -1.90 4.88
CA ILE A 211 19.34 -0.84 5.40
C ILE A 211 17.92 -1.34 5.61
N ILE A 212 17.31 -0.90 6.72
CA ILE A 212 15.89 -1.03 7.03
C ILE A 212 15.34 0.38 7.19
N THR A 213 14.23 0.71 6.51
CA THR A 213 13.59 2.03 6.65
C THR A 213 12.13 1.93 7.06
N GLY A 214 11.57 3.04 7.57
CA GLY A 214 10.12 3.18 7.76
C GLY A 214 9.69 4.01 8.96
N ASN A 215 8.39 3.96 9.26
CA ASN A 215 7.88 4.50 10.51
C ASN A 215 8.12 3.47 11.63
N LEU A 216 9.11 3.73 12.49
CA LEU A 216 9.58 2.81 13.54
C LEU A 216 8.61 2.73 14.72
N SER A 217 7.72 3.72 14.90
CA SER A 217 6.67 3.70 15.92
C SER A 217 5.41 2.95 15.46
N ALA A 218 5.26 2.66 14.16
CA ALA A 218 4.10 1.93 13.67
C ALA A 218 4.05 0.51 14.27
N VAL A 219 2.87 0.12 14.77
CA VAL A 219 2.66 -1.14 15.50
C VAL A 219 3.22 -2.34 14.72
N GLN A 220 2.86 -2.48 13.45
CA GLN A 220 3.32 -3.60 12.62
C GLN A 220 4.85 -3.59 12.43
N THR A 221 5.46 -2.40 12.24
CA THR A 221 6.92 -2.30 12.09
C THR A 221 7.62 -2.73 13.37
N ARG A 222 7.15 -2.24 14.51
CA ARG A 222 7.74 -2.53 15.81
C ARG A 222 7.60 -4.01 16.18
N GLN A 223 6.42 -4.59 16.00
CA GLN A 223 6.14 -5.99 16.28
C GLN A 223 6.94 -6.95 15.39
N SER A 224 7.28 -6.54 14.16
CA SER A 224 8.12 -7.34 13.27
C SER A 224 9.62 -7.09 13.51
N LEU A 225 10.04 -5.84 13.73
CA LEU A 225 11.45 -5.45 13.78
C LEU A 225 12.17 -5.99 15.03
N LEU A 226 11.55 -5.92 16.20
CA LEU A 226 12.18 -6.40 17.44
C LEU A 226 12.45 -7.92 17.43
N PRO A 227 11.49 -8.79 17.06
CA PRO A 227 11.77 -10.21 16.87
C PRO A 227 12.79 -10.47 15.76
N TRP A 228 12.75 -9.70 14.67
CA TRP A 228 13.70 -9.82 13.58
C TRP A 228 15.13 -9.56 14.06
N LEU A 229 15.35 -8.51 14.83
CA LEU A 229 16.67 -8.20 15.40
C LEU A 229 17.17 -9.32 16.32
N ASN A 230 16.28 -10.01 17.01
CA ASN A 230 16.67 -11.12 17.89
C ASN A 230 16.99 -12.40 17.12
N THR A 231 16.25 -12.70 16.07
CA THR A 231 16.33 -13.99 15.36
C THR A 231 17.22 -13.92 14.11
N TYR A 232 17.07 -12.87 13.30
CA TYR A 232 17.66 -12.81 11.96
C TYR A 232 18.94 -11.97 11.90
N PHE A 233 19.10 -10.95 12.75
CA PHE A 233 20.31 -10.16 12.76
C PHE A 233 21.58 -10.99 13.14
N PRO A 234 21.53 -11.93 14.10
CA PRO A 234 22.65 -12.85 14.32
C PRO A 234 23.00 -13.68 13.09
N ILE A 235 22.00 -14.15 12.34
CA ILE A 235 22.22 -14.90 11.08
C ILE A 235 22.88 -14.01 10.02
N LEU A 236 22.44 -12.74 9.92
CA LEU A 236 23.07 -11.78 9.02
C LEU A 236 24.57 -11.64 9.35
N LYS A 237 24.92 -11.51 10.63
CA LYS A 237 26.33 -11.39 11.08
C LYS A 237 27.14 -12.69 10.90
N GLU A 238 26.49 -13.84 10.99
CA GLU A 238 27.12 -15.14 10.74
C GLU A 238 27.47 -15.33 9.25
N VAL A 239 26.49 -15.06 8.35
CA VAL A 239 26.64 -15.27 6.90
C VAL A 239 27.48 -14.16 6.25
N VAL A 240 27.37 -12.93 6.77
CA VAL A 240 28.11 -11.75 6.31
C VAL A 240 28.77 -11.07 7.52
N PRO A 241 29.95 -11.55 7.98
CA PRO A 241 30.61 -11.01 9.17
C PRO A 241 30.86 -9.49 9.13
N GLU A 242 31.19 -8.98 7.95
CA GLU A 242 31.40 -7.54 7.67
C GLU A 242 30.09 -6.74 7.53
N ALA A 243 28.92 -7.34 7.80
CA ALA A 243 27.65 -6.66 7.63
C ALA A 243 27.53 -5.43 8.55
N HIS A 244 27.22 -4.29 7.97
CA HIS A 244 26.77 -3.09 8.65
C HIS A 244 25.27 -2.93 8.44
N LEU A 245 24.54 -2.78 9.54
CA LEU A 245 23.08 -2.54 9.47
C LEU A 245 22.78 -1.11 9.91
N THR A 246 22.12 -0.36 9.04
CA THR A 246 21.50 0.93 9.36
C THR A 246 19.98 0.77 9.45
N ILE A 247 19.39 1.26 10.53
CA ILE A 247 17.95 1.39 10.69
C ILE A 247 17.60 2.87 10.67
N ALA A 248 16.85 3.33 9.68
CA ALA A 248 16.51 4.74 9.53
C ALA A 248 14.98 4.93 9.50
N GLY A 249 14.46 5.85 10.31
CA GLY A 249 13.01 6.05 10.29
C GLY A 249 12.45 6.95 11.38
N LYS A 250 11.15 7.21 11.27
CA LYS A 250 10.45 8.13 12.18
C LYS A 250 10.19 7.49 13.53
N ASN A 251 10.41 8.28 14.58
CA ASN A 251 9.97 8.02 15.95
C ASN A 251 10.39 6.63 16.51
N PRO A 252 11.68 6.27 16.55
CA PRO A 252 12.12 5.09 17.27
C PRO A 252 11.82 5.25 18.78
N ASP A 253 11.43 4.16 19.42
CA ASP A 253 11.26 4.13 20.87
C ASP A 253 12.57 3.82 21.59
N ASN A 254 12.55 3.98 22.92
CA ASN A 254 13.72 3.74 23.76
C ASN A 254 14.20 2.27 23.71
N THR A 255 13.27 1.32 23.58
CA THR A 255 13.58 -0.12 23.49
C THR A 255 14.41 -0.40 22.23
N LEU A 256 13.97 0.09 21.07
CA LEU A 256 14.70 -0.07 19.82
C LEU A 256 16.04 0.65 19.86
N THR A 257 16.07 1.88 20.42
CA THR A 257 17.30 2.68 20.55
C THR A 257 18.36 1.96 21.39
N GLN A 258 17.95 1.41 22.53
CA GLN A 258 18.85 0.68 23.40
C GLN A 258 19.36 -0.61 22.72
N LEU A 259 18.48 -1.36 22.08
CA LEU A 259 18.82 -2.60 21.39
C LEU A 259 19.80 -2.36 20.22
N CYS A 260 19.60 -1.28 19.46
CA CYS A 260 20.55 -0.89 18.39
C CYS A 260 21.93 -0.57 18.95
N LYS A 261 22.00 0.19 20.05
CA LYS A 261 23.27 0.53 20.72
C LYS A 261 24.01 -0.72 21.21
N GLU A 262 23.30 -1.64 21.86
CA GLU A 262 23.89 -2.88 22.39
C GLU A 262 24.44 -3.80 21.28
N ARG A 263 23.86 -3.75 20.08
CA ARG A 263 24.24 -4.62 18.96
C ARG A 263 25.15 -3.96 17.92
N GLY A 264 25.56 -2.71 18.15
CA GLY A 264 26.37 -1.97 17.18
C GLY A 264 25.64 -1.67 15.86
N ILE A 265 24.30 -1.48 15.91
CA ILE A 265 23.46 -1.12 14.76
C ILE A 265 23.36 0.39 14.70
N GLU A 266 23.60 0.95 13.52
CA GLU A 266 23.45 2.38 13.28
C GLU A 266 21.95 2.74 13.23
N LEU A 267 21.46 3.51 14.22
CA LEU A 267 20.10 4.03 14.24
C LEU A 267 20.07 5.50 13.84
N ILE A 268 19.29 5.83 12.80
CA ILE A 268 19.07 7.20 12.31
C ILE A 268 17.64 7.62 12.61
N PRO A 269 17.41 8.38 13.70
CA PRO A 269 16.07 8.77 14.09
C PRO A 269 15.56 9.95 13.25
N SER A 270 14.41 9.78 12.64
CA SER A 270 13.66 10.82 11.92
C SER A 270 14.51 11.67 10.95
N PRO A 271 15.27 11.06 10.02
CA PRO A 271 16.10 11.82 9.09
C PRO A 271 15.24 12.73 8.19
N VAL A 272 15.76 13.90 7.85
CA VAL A 272 15.12 14.84 6.91
C VAL A 272 14.97 14.20 5.52
N SER A 273 15.97 13.41 5.10
CA SER A 273 15.94 12.67 3.83
C SER A 273 16.50 11.26 4.03
N MET A 274 15.86 10.27 3.42
CA MET A 274 16.34 8.89 3.36
C MET A 274 17.37 8.67 2.25
N ALA A 275 17.43 9.54 1.26
CA ALA A 275 18.25 9.36 0.05
C ALA A 275 19.73 9.09 0.33
N PRO A 276 20.43 9.82 1.24
CA PRO A 276 21.84 9.58 1.49
C PRO A 276 22.14 8.18 2.07
N TYR A 277 21.21 7.63 2.86
CA TYR A 277 21.34 6.31 3.48
C TYR A 277 21.06 5.19 2.49
N LEU A 278 19.99 5.34 1.67
CA LEU A 278 19.66 4.40 0.61
C LEU A 278 20.75 4.33 -0.47
N GLN A 279 21.37 5.46 -0.82
CA GLN A 279 22.46 5.50 -1.80
C GLN A 279 23.72 4.76 -1.30
N LYS A 280 24.00 4.80 0.00
CA LYS A 280 25.14 4.09 0.62
C LYS A 280 24.90 2.59 0.79
N ALA A 281 23.64 2.17 0.82
CA ALA A 281 23.28 0.78 1.05
C ALA A 281 23.63 -0.11 -0.16
N ALA A 282 23.92 -1.36 0.11
CA ALA A 282 24.11 -2.41 -0.88
C ALA A 282 22.88 -3.34 -0.98
N CYS A 283 22.08 -3.42 0.10
CA CYS A 283 20.88 -4.24 0.16
C CYS A 283 19.83 -3.61 1.07
N TYR A 284 18.57 -3.69 0.65
CA TYR A 284 17.43 -3.28 1.46
C TYR A 284 16.79 -4.50 2.15
N ILE A 285 16.52 -4.40 3.45
CA ILE A 285 15.83 -5.45 4.19
C ILE A 285 14.44 -4.95 4.60
N CYS A 286 13.40 -5.72 4.29
CA CYS A 286 12.04 -5.47 4.76
C CYS A 286 11.57 -6.60 5.70
N PRO A 287 11.68 -6.41 7.03
CA PRO A 287 11.38 -7.46 8.01
C PRO A 287 9.91 -7.61 8.35
N VAL A 288 9.01 -6.76 7.80
CA VAL A 288 7.60 -6.73 8.20
C VAL A 288 6.89 -8.01 7.79
N ASP A 289 6.48 -8.79 8.79
CA ASP A 289 5.84 -10.10 8.65
C ASP A 289 4.34 -10.08 8.98
N LEU A 290 3.80 -8.91 9.37
CA LEU A 290 2.43 -8.70 9.81
C LEU A 290 1.60 -7.85 8.85
N GLY A 291 0.29 -8.09 8.86
CA GLY A 291 -0.73 -7.32 8.15
C GLY A 291 -0.83 -7.66 6.66
N GLY A 292 -2.00 -7.36 6.10
CA GLY A 292 -2.33 -7.53 4.69
C GLY A 292 -1.76 -6.43 3.77
N GLY A 293 -2.07 -6.54 2.49
CA GLY A 293 -1.75 -5.56 1.46
C GLY A 293 -0.26 -5.45 1.11
N VAL A 294 0.04 -4.57 0.16
CA VAL A 294 1.40 -4.33 -0.34
C VAL A 294 2.17 -3.40 0.60
N LYS A 295 3.42 -3.74 0.90
CA LYS A 295 4.29 -2.92 1.77
C LYS A 295 5.07 -1.91 0.93
N LEU A 296 4.57 -0.69 0.79
CA LEU A 296 5.14 0.36 -0.06
C LEU A 296 6.62 0.68 0.23
N ARG A 297 7.09 0.42 1.44
CA ARG A 297 8.52 0.63 1.79
C ARG A 297 9.49 -0.23 0.98
N VAL A 298 9.05 -1.33 0.40
CA VAL A 298 9.85 -2.15 -0.52
C VAL A 298 10.20 -1.34 -1.79
N MET A 299 9.31 -0.45 -2.21
CA MET A 299 9.57 0.47 -3.32
C MET A 299 10.78 1.36 -3.07
N ASP A 300 11.05 1.75 -1.80
CA ASP A 300 12.21 2.59 -1.47
C ASP A 300 13.53 1.90 -1.83
N GLY A 301 13.63 0.60 -1.56
CA GLY A 301 14.79 -0.21 -1.98
C GLY A 301 14.89 -0.32 -3.50
N LEU A 302 13.81 -0.76 -4.14
CA LEU A 302 13.77 -1.01 -5.57
C LEU A 302 14.00 0.27 -6.41
N LYS A 303 13.45 1.40 -5.97
CA LYS A 303 13.63 2.72 -6.59
C LYS A 303 15.10 3.18 -6.58
N ASN A 304 15.88 2.73 -5.62
CA ASN A 304 17.30 3.00 -5.51
C ASN A 304 18.17 1.89 -6.13
N GLY A 305 17.56 0.98 -6.89
CA GLY A 305 18.25 -0.14 -7.54
C GLY A 305 18.84 -1.13 -6.53
N LEU A 306 18.32 -1.19 -5.30
CA LEU A 306 18.84 -2.09 -4.28
C LEU A 306 18.20 -3.49 -4.44
N PRO A 307 19.00 -4.57 -4.40
CA PRO A 307 18.48 -5.89 -4.09
C PRO A 307 17.69 -5.84 -2.78
N VAL A 308 16.59 -6.56 -2.72
CA VAL A 308 15.71 -6.57 -1.56
C VAL A 308 15.65 -7.96 -0.94
N ILE A 309 15.85 -8.07 0.37
CA ILE A 309 15.54 -9.27 1.16
C ILE A 309 14.29 -8.93 1.98
N ALA A 310 13.18 -9.60 1.73
CA ALA A 310 11.91 -9.26 2.36
C ALA A 310 11.23 -10.48 2.96
N HIS A 311 10.58 -10.30 4.13
CA HIS A 311 9.67 -11.34 4.59
C HIS A 311 8.58 -11.60 3.53
N LYS A 312 8.13 -12.84 3.35
CA LYS A 312 7.15 -13.22 2.31
C LYS A 312 5.88 -12.36 2.32
N VAL A 313 5.46 -11.85 3.49
CA VAL A 313 4.32 -10.92 3.61
C VAL A 313 4.65 -9.57 2.97
N SER A 314 5.89 -9.11 3.10
CA SER A 314 6.37 -7.86 2.49
C SER A 314 6.70 -7.98 1.00
N ALA A 315 6.91 -9.19 0.51
CA ALA A 315 7.16 -9.47 -0.91
C ALA A 315 5.88 -9.46 -1.77
N ARG A 316 4.70 -9.44 -1.16
CA ARG A 316 3.40 -9.39 -1.85
C ARG A 316 3.31 -8.16 -2.76
N GLY A 317 2.89 -8.36 -4.02
CA GLY A 317 2.75 -7.30 -5.01
C GLY A 317 4.04 -6.94 -5.77
N TYR A 318 5.12 -7.66 -5.52
CA TYR A 318 6.42 -7.48 -6.18
C TYR A 318 6.86 -8.73 -6.95
N ASP A 319 5.90 -9.50 -7.45
CA ASP A 319 6.11 -10.82 -8.06
C ASP A 319 7.19 -10.80 -9.17
N GLN A 320 7.20 -9.78 -10.03
CA GLN A 320 8.19 -9.67 -11.12
C GLN A 320 9.62 -9.52 -10.60
N PHE A 321 9.84 -8.85 -9.47
CA PHE A 321 11.17 -8.76 -8.86
C PHE A 321 11.60 -10.07 -8.19
N VAL A 322 10.62 -10.83 -7.67
CA VAL A 322 10.87 -12.18 -7.16
C VAL A 322 11.27 -13.11 -8.31
N GLU A 323 10.51 -13.10 -9.42
CA GLU A 323 10.78 -13.89 -10.62
C GLU A 323 12.16 -13.59 -11.25
N GLN A 324 12.57 -12.31 -11.22
CA GLN A 324 13.90 -11.87 -11.69
C GLN A 324 15.02 -12.17 -10.68
N GLY A 325 14.70 -12.67 -9.50
CA GLY A 325 15.65 -12.91 -8.43
C GLY A 325 16.27 -11.64 -7.83
N CYS A 326 15.63 -10.48 -8.01
CA CYS A 326 16.08 -9.19 -7.46
C CYS A 326 15.45 -8.89 -6.08
N LEU A 327 14.33 -9.52 -5.78
CA LEU A 327 13.72 -9.55 -4.46
C LEU A 327 13.73 -11.00 -3.97
N LEU A 328 14.36 -11.22 -2.82
CA LEU A 328 14.56 -12.52 -2.20
C LEU A 328 13.61 -12.68 -1.02
N PRO A 329 12.50 -13.43 -1.15
CA PRO A 329 11.56 -13.64 -0.07
C PRO A 329 12.10 -14.66 0.93
N TYR A 330 11.80 -14.44 2.24
CA TYR A 330 12.05 -15.41 3.29
C TYR A 330 10.84 -15.56 4.22
N SER A 331 10.76 -16.65 4.98
CA SER A 331 9.70 -16.91 5.95
C SER A 331 10.19 -17.48 7.28
N ASP A 332 11.44 -17.92 7.32
CA ASP A 332 12.07 -18.62 8.44
C ASP A 332 13.60 -18.41 8.39
N PRO A 333 14.34 -18.78 9.46
CA PRO A 333 15.78 -18.62 9.53
C PRO A 333 16.56 -19.30 8.40
N GLN A 334 16.11 -20.45 7.92
CA GLN A 334 16.79 -21.19 6.85
C GLN A 334 16.67 -20.46 5.51
N SER A 335 15.45 -20.04 5.14
CA SER A 335 15.20 -19.28 3.90
C SER A 335 15.85 -17.90 3.94
N PHE A 336 15.98 -17.27 5.12
CA PHE A 336 16.72 -16.02 5.27
C PHE A 336 18.22 -16.21 5.01
N ARG A 337 18.82 -17.29 5.51
CA ARG A 337 20.21 -17.65 5.22
C ARG A 337 20.44 -17.86 3.71
N GLN A 338 19.56 -18.59 3.05
CA GLN A 338 19.61 -18.81 1.59
C GLN A 338 19.51 -17.47 0.83
N ALA A 339 18.61 -16.57 1.26
CA ALA A 339 18.48 -15.25 0.66
C ALA A 339 19.78 -14.41 0.80
N LEU A 340 20.46 -14.48 1.95
CA LEU A 340 21.75 -13.81 2.15
C LEU A 340 22.86 -14.37 1.25
N GLU A 341 22.90 -15.67 1.05
CA GLU A 341 23.87 -16.31 0.15
C GLU A 341 23.62 -15.89 -1.31
N GLN A 342 22.37 -15.86 -1.73
CA GLN A 342 21.98 -15.41 -3.08
C GLN A 342 22.27 -13.91 -3.28
N TYR A 343 22.06 -13.08 -2.27
CA TYR A 343 22.33 -11.65 -2.33
C TYR A 343 23.75 -11.32 -2.81
N LYS A 344 24.75 -12.09 -2.42
CA LYS A 344 26.15 -11.87 -2.81
C LYS A 344 26.33 -11.82 -4.35
N HIS A 345 25.46 -12.47 -5.07
CA HIS A 345 25.47 -12.52 -6.55
C HIS A 345 24.60 -11.43 -7.21
N LEU A 346 23.81 -10.66 -6.43
CA LEU A 346 22.86 -9.69 -6.93
C LEU A 346 23.38 -8.24 -7.00
N ALA A 347 24.47 -7.94 -6.37
CA ALA A 347 25.05 -6.58 -6.35
C ALA A 347 25.34 -6.01 -7.75
N LEU A 348 25.49 -6.89 -8.77
CA LEU A 348 25.73 -6.53 -10.16
C LEU A 348 24.46 -6.13 -10.94
N LYS A 349 23.25 -6.31 -10.37
CA LYS A 349 21.96 -6.11 -11.08
C LYS A 349 21.25 -4.79 -10.76
N ARG A 350 21.92 -3.81 -10.18
CA ARG A 350 21.28 -2.55 -9.74
C ARG A 350 20.56 -1.79 -10.86
N ASN A 351 21.15 -1.76 -12.06
CA ASN A 351 20.53 -1.13 -13.22
C ASN A 351 19.28 -1.89 -13.67
N ASP A 352 19.30 -3.22 -13.67
CA ASP A 352 18.15 -4.03 -14.05
C ASP A 352 16.98 -3.85 -13.07
N ILE A 353 17.29 -3.75 -11.76
CA ILE A 353 16.30 -3.46 -10.72
C ILE A 353 15.67 -2.09 -10.98
N LEU A 354 16.47 -1.06 -11.24
CA LEU A 354 16.00 0.29 -11.50
C LEU A 354 15.16 0.36 -12.78
N HIS A 355 15.59 -0.26 -13.85
CA HIS A 355 14.84 -0.34 -15.11
C HIS A 355 13.49 -1.03 -14.93
N THR A 356 13.46 -2.15 -14.19
CA THR A 356 12.21 -2.84 -13.87
C THR A 356 11.30 -1.98 -13.02
N TYR A 357 11.85 -1.26 -12.02
CA TYR A 357 11.09 -0.33 -11.21
C TYR A 357 10.48 0.79 -12.06
N GLN A 358 11.27 1.43 -12.93
CA GLN A 358 10.81 2.50 -13.81
C GLN A 358 9.68 2.05 -14.74
N ARG A 359 9.75 0.83 -15.24
CA ARG A 359 8.74 0.25 -16.13
C ARG A 359 7.42 -0.08 -15.43
N LEU A 360 7.44 -0.37 -14.12
CA LEU A 360 6.28 -0.94 -13.43
C LEU A 360 5.69 -0.04 -12.35
N PHE A 361 6.50 0.77 -11.68
CA PHE A 361 6.12 1.44 -10.45
C PHE A 361 6.18 2.97 -10.51
N THR A 362 6.56 3.56 -11.63
CA THR A 362 6.45 5.00 -11.85
C THR A 362 4.99 5.41 -11.99
N PHE A 363 4.69 6.67 -11.76
CA PHE A 363 3.34 7.21 -11.95
C PHE A 363 2.83 6.94 -13.37
N GLN A 364 3.65 7.21 -14.41
CA GLN A 364 3.27 6.98 -15.80
C GLN A 364 2.97 5.51 -16.08
N ALA A 365 3.78 4.59 -15.58
CA ALA A 365 3.52 3.15 -15.72
C ALA A 365 2.18 2.75 -15.07
N GLY A 366 1.86 3.32 -13.91
CA GLY A 366 0.57 3.13 -13.25
C GLY A 366 -0.61 3.67 -14.06
N VAL A 367 -0.47 4.88 -14.63
CA VAL A 367 -1.47 5.48 -15.52
C VAL A 367 -1.71 4.62 -16.76
N ASP A 368 -0.64 4.14 -17.40
CA ASP A 368 -0.74 3.31 -18.62
C ASP A 368 -1.39 1.97 -18.33
N ASN A 369 -1.04 1.32 -17.20
CA ASN A 369 -1.72 0.12 -16.74
C ASN A 369 -3.21 0.37 -16.48
N LEU A 370 -3.55 1.42 -15.75
CA LEU A 370 -4.94 1.78 -15.46
C LEU A 370 -5.73 2.07 -16.76
N ARG A 371 -5.12 2.78 -17.74
CA ARG A 371 -5.74 3.03 -19.05
C ARG A 371 -6.10 1.73 -19.76
N ASN A 372 -5.19 0.76 -19.79
CA ASN A 372 -5.44 -0.54 -20.41
C ASN A 372 -6.54 -1.32 -19.71
N ILE A 373 -6.57 -1.26 -18.37
CA ILE A 373 -7.63 -1.89 -17.56
C ILE A 373 -8.99 -1.26 -17.86
N LEU A 374 -9.08 0.07 -17.85
CA LEU A 374 -10.35 0.78 -18.07
C LEU A 374 -10.87 0.62 -19.50
N ALA A 375 -10.00 0.46 -20.50
CA ALA A 375 -10.42 0.18 -21.88
C ALA A 375 -11.24 -1.11 -22.00
N ALA A 376 -11.06 -2.08 -21.11
CA ALA A 376 -11.79 -3.35 -21.11
C ALA A 376 -13.23 -3.22 -20.58
N ILE A 377 -13.57 -2.12 -19.88
CA ILE A 377 -14.92 -1.88 -19.32
C ILE A 377 -15.65 -0.70 -19.97
N GLN A 378 -14.98 0.03 -20.86
CA GLN A 378 -15.64 1.06 -21.67
C GLN A 378 -16.49 0.38 -22.75
N PRO A 379 -17.68 0.92 -23.05
CA PRO A 379 -18.59 0.33 -24.05
C PRO A 379 -18.03 0.40 -25.46
#